data_96b282126f7a44509a55bc3dae75e608
#
_entry.id   96b282126f7a44509a55bc3dae75e608
#
_cell.length_a   1.000
_cell.length_b   1.000
_cell.length_c   1.000
_cell.angle_alpha   90.00
_cell.angle_beta   90.00
_cell.angle_gamma   90.00
#
_symmetry.space_group_name_H-M   'P 1'
#
loop_
_entity.id
_entity.type
_entity.pdbx_description
1 polymer ?
#
loop_
_entity_poly.entity_id
_entity_poly.type
_entity_poly.pdbx_seq_one_letter_code
_entity_poly.pdbx_strand_id
1 'polypeptide(L)'
;MSTESAYWYGEDRDDRRERAVALLQAFRLYRAAEVAMRRRTREAMSMGENDLLVLRYLLRAQREGRRVSPSELTRYLGVSTASMTAIIDRLEKSRHVRRERHETDRRSIHVIPTAETDHEVRATLGKMHERMLAAVIDMTPEEDRIVTETLARLQ
;
A
#
# COMPACT_ATOMS: atom_id res chain seq x y z
N MET A 1 -7.80 -24.02 20.24
CA MET A 1 -6.87 -24.57 19.23
C MET A 1 -7.65 -24.89 17.97
N SER A 2 -7.35 -24.18 16.90
CA SER A 2 -8.27 -23.92 15.81
C SER A 2 -8.48 -25.09 14.86
N THR A 3 -9.68 -25.62 14.84
CA THR A 3 -10.22 -26.62 13.89
C THR A 3 -10.20 -26.14 12.42
N GLU A 4 -10.00 -24.85 12.17
CA GLU A 4 -9.96 -24.26 10.81
C GLU A 4 -8.71 -24.62 10.02
N SER A 5 -7.57 -24.92 10.67
CA SER A 5 -6.32 -25.24 10.00
C SER A 5 -6.32 -26.63 9.37
N ALA A 6 -6.99 -27.60 9.98
CA ALA A 6 -7.09 -28.98 9.49
C ALA A 6 -7.96 -29.08 8.22
N TYR A 7 -8.95 -28.23 8.07
CA TYR A 7 -9.87 -28.22 6.92
C TYR A 7 -9.17 -28.00 5.57
N TRP A 8 -8.11 -27.17 5.55
CA TRP A 8 -7.42 -26.81 4.31
C TRP A 8 -6.23 -27.70 3.94
N TYR A 9 -5.62 -28.39 4.92
CA TYR A 9 -4.31 -29.04 4.70
C TYR A 9 -4.26 -30.55 5.03
N GLY A 10 -5.38 -31.16 5.46
CA GLY A 10 -5.44 -32.57 5.82
C GLY A 10 -4.72 -32.92 7.14
N GLU A 11 -4.86 -34.17 7.60
CA GLU A 11 -4.43 -34.64 8.93
C GLU A 11 -3.04 -35.30 8.96
N ASP A 12 -2.22 -35.18 7.92
CA ASP A 12 -0.91 -35.84 7.87
C ASP A 12 0.10 -35.17 8.79
N ARG A 13 0.53 -35.88 9.86
CA ARG A 13 1.42 -35.40 10.91
C ARG A 13 2.90 -35.47 10.48
N ASP A 14 3.30 -34.69 9.49
CA ASP A 14 4.72 -34.41 9.23
C ASP A 14 5.08 -33.06 9.85
N ASP A 15 6.05 -33.03 10.77
CA ASP A 15 6.59 -31.81 11.39
C ASP A 15 6.90 -30.69 10.38
N ARG A 16 7.34 -31.06 9.19
CA ARG A 16 7.60 -30.11 8.10
C ARG A 16 6.31 -29.46 7.63
N ARG A 17 5.24 -30.25 7.50
CA ARG A 17 3.93 -29.76 7.06
C ARG A 17 3.28 -28.88 8.13
N GLU A 18 3.38 -29.25 9.40
CA GLU A 18 2.88 -28.44 10.52
C GLU A 18 3.56 -27.07 10.58
N ARG A 19 4.90 -27.02 10.42
CA ARG A 19 5.64 -25.75 10.36
C ARG A 19 5.24 -24.91 9.14
N ALA A 20 5.06 -25.52 7.98
CA ALA A 20 4.61 -24.81 6.78
C ALA A 20 3.20 -24.24 6.95
N VAL A 21 2.28 -25.00 7.54
CA VAL A 21 0.90 -24.53 7.84
C VAL A 21 0.95 -23.36 8.84
N ALA A 22 1.75 -23.46 9.89
CA ALA A 22 1.91 -22.38 10.87
C ALA A 22 2.45 -21.09 10.21
N LEU A 23 3.44 -21.21 9.31
CA LEU A 23 3.96 -20.09 8.55
C LEU A 23 2.89 -19.45 7.64
N LEU A 24 2.15 -20.26 6.90
CA LEU A 24 1.05 -19.76 6.05
C LEU A 24 -0.06 -19.10 6.87
N GLN A 25 -0.32 -19.60 8.07
CA GLN A 25 -1.27 -18.97 9.01
C GLN A 25 -0.77 -17.60 9.48
N ALA A 26 0.52 -17.47 9.80
CA ALA A 26 1.12 -16.19 10.16
C ALA A 26 0.98 -15.15 9.02
N PHE A 27 1.21 -15.56 7.77
CA PHE A 27 0.99 -14.69 6.61
C PHE A 27 -0.48 -14.27 6.43
N ARG A 28 -1.43 -15.18 6.66
CA ARG A 28 -2.87 -14.83 6.61
C ARG A 28 -3.24 -13.81 7.67
N LEU A 29 -2.75 -13.99 8.89
CA LEU A 29 -2.98 -13.05 9.99
C LEU A 29 -2.37 -11.68 9.69
N TYR A 30 -1.13 -11.65 9.18
CA TYR A 30 -0.49 -10.42 8.76
C TYR A 30 -1.28 -9.72 7.64
N ARG A 31 -1.70 -10.44 6.61
CA ARG A 31 -2.52 -9.91 5.52
C ARG A 31 -3.85 -9.34 6.02
N ALA A 32 -4.53 -10.04 6.92
CA ALA A 32 -5.78 -9.57 7.52
C ALA A 32 -5.56 -8.27 8.32
N ALA A 33 -4.48 -8.20 9.10
CA ALA A 33 -4.10 -7.00 9.84
C ALA A 33 -3.78 -5.83 8.92
N GLU A 34 -3.08 -6.07 7.81
CA GLU A 34 -2.75 -5.06 6.79
C GLU A 34 -4.03 -4.51 6.13
N VAL A 35 -4.95 -5.37 5.73
CA VAL A 35 -6.25 -4.97 5.14
C VAL A 35 -7.06 -4.14 6.13
N ALA A 36 -7.16 -4.58 7.38
CA ALA A 36 -7.88 -3.87 8.43
C ALA A 36 -7.27 -2.48 8.70
N MET A 37 -5.95 -2.38 8.65
CA MET A 37 -5.25 -1.12 8.79
C MET A 37 -5.52 -0.17 7.62
N ARG A 38 -5.41 -0.64 6.38
CA ARG A 38 -5.73 0.18 5.19
C ARG A 38 -7.15 0.72 5.26
N ARG A 39 -8.09 -0.09 5.74
CA ARG A 39 -9.47 0.34 5.95
C ARG A 39 -9.54 1.47 6.98
N ARG A 40 -8.93 1.31 8.16
CA ARG A 40 -8.90 2.37 9.20
C ARG A 40 -8.26 3.66 8.70
N THR A 41 -7.18 3.57 7.93
CA THR A 41 -6.52 4.74 7.33
C THR A 41 -7.47 5.47 6.39
N ARG A 42 -8.17 4.75 5.52
CA ARG A 42 -9.14 5.33 4.60
C ARG A 42 -10.29 6.02 5.34
N GLU A 43 -10.81 5.35 6.37
CA GLU A 43 -11.88 5.89 7.22
C GLU A 43 -11.41 7.17 7.94
N ALA A 44 -10.21 7.18 8.50
CA ALA A 44 -9.63 8.33 9.18
C ALA A 44 -9.42 9.54 8.23
N MET A 45 -9.05 9.28 6.98
CA MET A 45 -8.86 10.31 5.96
C MET A 45 -10.11 10.59 5.12
N SER A 46 -11.23 9.93 5.40
CA SER A 46 -12.48 10.01 4.61
C SER A 46 -12.25 9.73 3.11
N MET A 47 -11.37 8.78 2.80
CA MET A 47 -10.92 8.46 1.44
C MET A 47 -11.42 7.10 0.95
N GLY A 48 -11.60 7.00 -0.37
CA GLY A 48 -11.76 5.75 -1.06
C GLY A 48 -10.44 4.96 -1.19
N GLU A 49 -10.53 3.69 -1.57
CA GLU A 49 -9.34 2.85 -1.78
C GLU A 49 -8.43 3.39 -2.88
N ASN A 50 -9.01 3.76 -4.01
CA ASN A 50 -8.28 4.34 -5.14
C ASN A 50 -7.66 5.70 -4.81
N ASP A 51 -8.30 6.50 -3.95
CA ASP A 51 -7.77 7.78 -3.49
C ASP A 51 -6.45 7.59 -2.74
N LEU A 52 -6.42 6.65 -1.80
CA LEU A 52 -5.22 6.37 -1.02
C LEU A 52 -4.10 5.78 -1.91
N LEU A 53 -4.43 4.90 -2.88
CA LEU A 53 -3.46 4.37 -3.83
C LEU A 53 -2.83 5.47 -4.68
N VAL A 54 -3.65 6.41 -5.19
CA VAL A 54 -3.16 7.59 -5.94
C VAL A 54 -2.23 8.43 -5.07
N LEU A 55 -2.62 8.76 -3.85
CA LEU A 55 -1.78 9.58 -2.96
C LEU A 55 -0.44 8.90 -2.65
N ARG A 56 -0.44 7.61 -2.35
CA ARG A 56 0.80 6.85 -2.11
C ARG A 56 1.72 6.85 -3.32
N TYR A 57 1.16 6.69 -4.52
CA TYR A 57 1.92 6.77 -5.76
C TYR A 57 2.53 8.15 -5.96
N LEU A 58 1.75 9.21 -5.78
CA LEU A 58 2.20 10.60 -5.92
C LEU A 58 3.29 10.96 -4.90
N LEU A 59 3.13 10.58 -3.63
CA LEU A 59 4.12 10.82 -2.58
C LEU A 59 5.44 10.08 -2.84
N ARG A 60 5.37 8.86 -3.38
CA ARG A 60 6.56 8.11 -3.81
C ARG A 60 7.26 8.82 -4.95
N ALA A 61 6.53 9.17 -6.01
CA ALA A 61 7.08 9.88 -7.17
C ALA A 61 7.70 11.23 -6.76
N GLN A 62 7.08 11.96 -5.85
CA GLN A 62 7.62 13.21 -5.30
C GLN A 62 8.98 13.01 -4.61
N ARG A 63 9.14 11.95 -3.81
CA ARG A 63 10.43 11.62 -3.17
C ARG A 63 11.51 11.25 -4.20
N GLU A 64 11.11 10.69 -5.34
CA GLU A 64 11.98 10.37 -6.47
C GLU A 64 12.25 11.59 -7.38
N GLY A 65 11.72 12.77 -7.05
CA GLY A 65 11.84 13.98 -7.87
C GLY A 65 11.06 13.92 -9.18
N ARG A 66 10.08 13.00 -9.32
CA ARG A 66 9.28 12.81 -10.52
C ARG A 66 7.94 13.53 -10.43
N ARG A 67 7.50 14.05 -11.56
CA ARG A 67 6.16 14.58 -11.76
C ARG A 67 5.27 13.51 -12.40
N VAL A 68 4.01 13.47 -12.02
CA VAL A 68 3.05 12.43 -12.42
C VAL A 68 1.90 13.04 -13.20
N SER A 69 1.61 12.48 -14.38
CA SER A 69 0.46 12.88 -15.19
C SER A 69 -0.80 12.07 -14.84
N PRO A 70 -2.02 12.60 -15.11
CA PRO A 70 -3.26 11.84 -14.95
C PRO A 70 -3.28 10.53 -15.76
N SER A 71 -2.68 10.51 -16.95
CA SER A 71 -2.59 9.30 -17.78
C SER A 71 -1.71 8.21 -17.16
N GLU A 72 -0.66 8.60 -16.45
CA GLU A 72 0.19 7.68 -15.70
C GLU A 72 -0.58 7.04 -14.55
N LEU A 73 -1.36 7.82 -13.80
CA LEU A 73 -2.23 7.32 -12.73
C LEU A 73 -3.33 6.39 -13.26
N THR A 74 -3.92 6.73 -14.41
CA THR A 74 -4.92 5.89 -15.09
C THR A 74 -4.36 4.51 -15.40
N ARG A 75 -3.14 4.45 -15.95
CA ARG A 75 -2.42 3.20 -16.22
C ARG A 75 -2.06 2.41 -14.97
N TYR A 76 -1.59 3.12 -13.96
CA TYR A 76 -1.21 2.50 -12.67
C TYR A 76 -2.38 1.80 -11.99
N LEU A 77 -3.55 2.45 -11.95
CA LEU A 77 -4.75 1.90 -11.32
C LEU A 77 -5.57 0.98 -12.21
N GLY A 78 -5.36 0.99 -13.53
CA GLY A 78 -6.16 0.22 -14.46
C GLY A 78 -7.63 0.69 -14.55
N VAL A 79 -7.89 1.98 -14.33
CA VAL A 79 -9.24 2.58 -14.37
C VAL A 79 -9.44 3.41 -15.65
N SER A 80 -10.68 3.79 -15.95
CA SER A 80 -10.96 4.69 -17.07
C SER A 80 -10.48 6.13 -16.80
N THR A 81 -10.24 6.90 -17.86
CA THR A 81 -9.87 8.32 -17.76
C THR A 81 -10.94 9.13 -17.00
N ALA A 82 -12.22 8.84 -17.22
CA ALA A 82 -13.31 9.47 -16.51
C ALA A 82 -13.27 9.18 -15.00
N SER A 83 -13.02 7.93 -14.63
CA SER A 83 -12.85 7.52 -13.23
C SER A 83 -11.65 8.21 -12.58
N MET A 84 -10.52 8.30 -13.30
CA MET A 84 -9.33 8.99 -12.79
C MET A 84 -9.58 10.48 -12.60
N THR A 85 -10.28 11.13 -13.54
CA THR A 85 -10.67 12.54 -13.41
C THR A 85 -11.50 12.75 -12.14
N ALA A 86 -12.50 11.91 -11.89
CA ALA A 86 -13.34 12.00 -10.69
C ALA A 86 -12.53 11.78 -9.39
N ILE A 87 -11.55 10.87 -9.39
CA ILE A 87 -10.63 10.67 -8.25
C ILE A 87 -9.81 11.93 -8.00
N ILE A 88 -9.18 12.48 -9.04
CA ILE A 88 -8.35 13.69 -8.91
C ILE A 88 -9.18 14.89 -8.46
N ASP A 89 -10.38 15.08 -9.00
CA ASP A 89 -11.29 16.16 -8.60
C ASP A 89 -11.68 16.08 -7.13
N ARG A 90 -11.95 14.87 -6.63
CA ARG A 90 -12.26 14.62 -5.23
C ARG A 90 -11.06 14.91 -4.33
N LEU A 91 -9.87 14.46 -4.71
CA LEU A 91 -8.63 14.70 -3.98
C LEU A 91 -8.23 16.18 -4.00
N GLU A 92 -8.50 16.90 -5.08
CA GLU A 92 -8.26 18.34 -5.16
C GLU A 92 -9.25 19.12 -4.30
N LYS A 93 -10.54 18.74 -4.33
CA LYS A 93 -11.57 19.32 -3.45
C LYS A 93 -11.25 19.15 -1.97
N SER A 94 -10.69 18.00 -1.59
CA SER A 94 -10.24 17.74 -0.22
C SER A 94 -8.83 18.27 0.08
N ARG A 95 -8.22 19.03 -0.83
CA ARG A 95 -6.90 19.67 -0.71
C ARG A 95 -5.71 18.71 -0.56
N HIS A 96 -5.88 17.47 -0.95
CA HIS A 96 -4.80 16.49 -0.88
C HIS A 96 -3.86 16.54 -2.08
N VAL A 97 -4.35 17.02 -3.22
CA VAL A 97 -3.56 17.22 -4.43
C VAL A 97 -3.87 18.58 -5.05
N ARG A 98 -3.01 19.01 -5.95
CA ARG A 98 -3.23 20.16 -6.85
C ARG A 98 -2.81 19.78 -8.25
N ARG A 99 -3.44 20.42 -9.26
CA ARG A 99 -3.01 20.33 -10.65
C ARG A 99 -2.02 21.44 -10.95
N GLU A 100 -0.90 21.09 -11.54
CA GLU A 100 0.07 22.03 -12.08
C GLU A 100 0.21 21.87 -13.59
N ARG A 101 0.28 22.98 -14.31
CA ARG A 101 0.61 22.95 -15.74
C ARG A 101 2.10 22.65 -15.93
N HIS A 102 2.40 21.91 -17.00
CA HIS A 102 3.79 21.70 -17.39
C HIS A 102 4.42 23.02 -17.85
N GLU A 103 5.65 23.28 -17.45
CA GLU A 103 6.32 24.56 -17.72
C GLU A 103 6.50 24.84 -19.23
N THR A 104 6.75 23.79 -20.01
CA THR A 104 7.04 23.88 -21.45
C THR A 104 5.90 23.39 -22.35
N ASP A 105 5.00 22.54 -21.84
CA ASP A 105 3.86 22.01 -22.58
C ASP A 105 2.55 22.39 -21.89
N ARG A 106 1.92 23.46 -22.36
CA ARG A 106 0.65 23.97 -21.82
C ARG A 106 -0.51 22.98 -21.89
N ARG A 107 -0.39 21.89 -22.64
CA ARG A 107 -1.42 20.83 -22.76
C ARG A 107 -1.22 19.73 -21.73
N SER A 108 -0.07 19.69 -21.10
CA SER A 108 0.28 18.68 -20.11
C SER A 108 0.00 19.18 -18.69
N ILE A 109 -0.68 18.36 -17.91
CA ILE A 109 -1.01 18.62 -16.50
C ILE A 109 -0.31 17.57 -15.65
N HIS A 110 0.26 18.00 -14.53
CA HIS A 110 0.76 17.13 -13.47
C HIS A 110 -0.13 17.20 -12.24
N VAL A 111 -0.22 16.09 -11.53
CA VAL A 111 -0.89 15.99 -10.24
C VAL A 111 0.17 15.92 -9.16
N ILE A 112 0.12 16.85 -8.21
CA ILE A 112 1.13 16.99 -7.16
C ILE A 112 0.44 16.92 -5.80
N PRO A 113 0.95 16.08 -4.87
CA PRO A 113 0.42 16.07 -3.51
C PRO A 113 0.76 17.37 -2.79
N THR A 114 -0.11 17.82 -1.90
CA THR A 114 0.14 18.99 -1.05
C THR A 114 1.05 18.63 0.11
N ALA A 115 1.69 19.62 0.72
CA ALA A 115 2.53 19.41 1.90
C ALA A 115 1.73 18.86 3.10
N GLU A 116 0.48 19.32 3.25
CA GLU A 116 -0.43 18.83 4.28
C GLU A 116 -0.72 17.35 4.12
N THR A 117 -0.88 16.88 2.88
CA THR A 117 -1.12 15.46 2.58
C THR A 117 0.05 14.58 3.00
N ASP A 118 1.29 14.98 2.72
CA ASP A 118 2.46 14.20 3.17
C ASP A 118 2.49 14.11 4.70
N HIS A 119 2.20 15.20 5.39
CA HIS A 119 2.12 15.23 6.85
C HIS A 119 0.99 14.33 7.40
N GLU A 120 -0.22 14.43 6.85
CA GLU A 120 -1.38 13.66 7.28
C GLU A 120 -1.21 12.16 7.03
N VAL A 121 -0.72 11.78 5.86
CA VAL A 121 -0.40 10.38 5.52
C VAL A 121 0.67 9.83 6.46
N ARG A 122 1.72 10.61 6.76
CA ARG A 122 2.76 10.22 7.72
C ARG A 122 2.22 10.09 9.12
N ALA A 123 1.40 11.02 9.58
CA ALA A 123 0.80 10.98 10.91
C ALA A 123 -0.10 9.76 11.09
N THR A 124 -0.87 9.42 10.05
CA THR A 124 -1.81 8.28 10.08
C THR A 124 -1.11 6.93 9.94
N LEU A 125 -0.10 6.85 9.07
CA LEU A 125 0.63 5.61 8.78
C LEU A 125 1.93 5.46 9.59
N GLY A 126 2.48 6.55 10.13
CA GLY A 126 3.81 6.59 10.74
C GLY A 126 3.96 5.58 11.88
N LYS A 127 3.05 5.60 12.84
CA LYS A 127 3.07 4.67 14.00
C LYS A 127 3.04 3.20 13.60
N MET A 128 2.39 2.89 12.49
CA MET A 128 2.36 1.54 11.99
C MET A 128 3.65 1.18 11.26
N HIS A 129 4.14 2.06 10.40
CA HIS A 129 5.43 1.87 9.74
C HIS A 129 6.56 1.70 10.76
N GLU A 130 6.55 2.48 11.84
CA GLU A 130 7.48 2.32 12.96
C GLU A 130 7.39 0.93 13.60
N ARG A 131 6.17 0.43 13.85
CA ARG A 131 5.97 -0.93 14.38
C ARG A 131 6.42 -2.01 13.41
N MET A 132 6.13 -1.85 12.12
CA MET A 132 6.58 -2.79 11.09
C MET A 132 8.10 -2.78 10.96
N LEU A 133 8.71 -1.60 10.95
CA LEU A 133 10.16 -1.46 10.91
C LEU A 133 10.80 -2.07 12.16
N ALA A 134 10.27 -1.78 13.35
CA ALA A 134 10.77 -2.34 14.60
C ALA A 134 10.70 -3.88 14.65
N ALA A 135 9.73 -4.48 13.96
CA ALA A 135 9.61 -5.94 13.90
C ALA A 135 10.70 -6.62 13.03
N VAL A 136 11.32 -5.89 12.12
CA VAL A 136 12.28 -6.46 11.15
C VAL A 136 13.67 -5.84 11.22
N ILE A 137 13.87 -4.71 11.92
CA ILE A 137 15.12 -3.93 11.90
C ILE A 137 16.32 -4.72 12.44
N ASP A 138 16.08 -5.64 13.39
CA ASP A 138 17.10 -6.46 14.03
C ASP A 138 17.28 -7.82 13.36
N MET A 139 16.63 -8.08 12.23
CA MET A 139 16.82 -9.31 11.47
C MET A 139 18.24 -9.36 10.90
N THR A 140 18.82 -10.54 10.92
CA THR A 140 20.09 -10.79 10.25
C THR A 140 19.93 -10.75 8.73
N PRO A 141 21.00 -10.49 7.95
CA PRO A 141 20.93 -10.53 6.49
C PRO A 141 20.39 -11.85 5.92
N GLU A 142 20.65 -12.96 6.60
CA GLU A 142 20.15 -14.29 6.20
C GLU A 142 18.64 -14.43 6.44
N GLU A 143 18.12 -13.96 7.58
CA GLU A 143 16.69 -13.92 7.88
C GLU A 143 15.95 -13.02 6.90
N ASP A 144 16.49 -11.83 6.61
CA ASP A 144 15.96 -10.92 5.59
C ASP A 144 15.82 -11.59 4.23
N ARG A 145 16.90 -12.28 3.81
CA ARG A 145 16.92 -12.99 2.53
C ARG A 145 15.85 -14.08 2.48
N ILE A 146 15.78 -14.93 3.52
CA ILE A 146 14.81 -16.02 3.60
C ILE A 146 13.38 -15.51 3.54
N VAL A 147 13.06 -14.47 4.31
CA VAL A 147 11.71 -13.87 4.34
C VAL A 147 11.37 -13.25 2.99
N THR A 148 12.27 -12.46 2.42
CA THR A 148 12.06 -11.77 1.14
C THR A 148 11.84 -12.77 0.00
N GLU A 149 12.69 -13.80 -0.11
CA GLU A 149 12.55 -14.84 -1.13
C GLU A 149 11.27 -15.68 -0.95
N THR A 150 10.87 -15.94 0.31
CA THR A 150 9.64 -16.68 0.59
C THR A 150 8.42 -15.87 0.18
N LEU A 151 8.38 -14.58 0.50
CA LEU A 151 7.30 -13.68 0.08
C LEU A 151 7.23 -13.54 -1.44
N ALA A 152 8.38 -13.47 -2.12
CA ALA A 152 8.42 -13.41 -3.58
C ALA A 152 7.86 -14.67 -4.26
N ARG A 153 8.06 -15.85 -3.67
CA ARG A 153 7.48 -17.11 -4.18
C ARG A 153 5.98 -17.25 -3.95
N LEU A 154 5.40 -16.45 -3.06
CA LEU A 154 3.97 -16.46 -2.76
C LEU A 154 3.15 -15.43 -3.58
N GLN A 155 3.80 -14.63 -4.41
CA GLN A 155 3.19 -13.67 -5.34
C GLN A 155 2.82 -14.34 -6.66
#